data_6c3eef7c637c349df04597fe769ebc97
#
_entry.id   6c3eef7c637c349df04597fe769ebc97
#
_cell.length_a   1.000
_cell.length_b   1.000
_cell.length_c   1.000
_cell.angle_alpha   90.00
_cell.angle_beta   90.00
_cell.angle_gamma   90.00
#
_symmetry.space_group_name_H-M   'P 1'
#
loop_
_entity.id
_entity.type
_entity.pdbx_description
1 polymer ?
#
loop_
_entity_poly.entity_id
_entity_poly.type
_entity_poly.pdbx_seq_one_letter_code
_entity_poly.pdbx_strand_id
1 'polypeptide(L)'
;MKNLFIIKLIFLLTLISGCETINKKSDEAVKKENKKLSQFIGQPVSELKIVMGNPDSKAKSETGSKLLIYNTKKYGIKCKRKFEINNNEMVIGFISKGCF
;
A
#
# COMPACT_ATOMS: atom_id res chain seq x y z
N MET A 1 -30.23 36.74 15.56
CA MET A 1 -28.84 36.52 15.90
C MET A 1 -28.50 35.06 16.29
N LYS A 2 -29.35 34.39 17.05
CA LYS A 2 -29.13 32.99 17.44
C LYS A 2 -29.18 31.99 16.26
N ASN A 3 -29.99 32.25 15.24
CA ASN A 3 -30.15 31.37 14.08
C ASN A 3 -28.93 31.36 13.16
N LEU A 4 -28.22 32.49 13.01
CA LEU A 4 -27.00 32.57 12.21
C LEU A 4 -25.83 31.81 12.83
N PHE A 5 -25.78 31.72 14.12
CA PHE A 5 -24.75 31.00 14.84
C PHE A 5 -24.91 29.48 14.70
N ILE A 6 -26.15 29.00 14.75
CA ILE A 6 -26.50 27.58 14.56
C ILE A 6 -26.22 27.13 13.13
N ILE A 7 -26.53 27.96 12.13
CA ILE A 7 -26.27 27.65 10.71
C ILE A 7 -24.77 27.54 10.44
N LYS A 8 -23.95 28.43 11.01
CA LYS A 8 -22.48 28.36 10.92
C LYS A 8 -21.93 27.10 11.57
N LEU A 9 -22.47 26.68 12.70
CA LEU A 9 -22.05 25.49 13.40
C LEU A 9 -22.38 24.21 12.61
N ILE A 10 -23.55 24.13 12.00
CA ILE A 10 -23.99 23.02 11.17
C ILE A 10 -23.13 22.94 9.90
N PHE A 11 -22.78 24.06 9.29
CA PHE A 11 -21.92 24.12 8.11
C PHE A 11 -20.50 23.63 8.43
N LEU A 12 -19.97 23.94 9.60
CA LEU A 12 -18.66 23.47 10.06
C LEU A 12 -18.65 21.95 10.28
N LEU A 13 -19.72 21.39 10.82
CA LEU A 13 -19.88 19.95 11.07
C LEU A 13 -19.97 19.15 9.75
N THR A 14 -20.59 19.68 8.71
CA THR A 14 -20.68 19.01 7.40
C THR A 14 -19.32 18.94 6.68
N LEU A 15 -18.43 19.91 6.89
CA LEU A 15 -17.09 19.90 6.33
C LEU A 15 -16.20 18.81 6.96
N ILE A 16 -16.35 18.53 8.26
CA ILE A 16 -15.59 17.51 8.97
C ILE A 16 -15.97 16.10 8.51
N SER A 17 -17.25 15.82 8.27
CA SER A 17 -17.71 14.51 7.79
C SER A 17 -17.25 14.19 6.37
N GLY A 18 -17.03 15.20 5.51
CA GLY A 18 -16.47 15.01 4.16
C GLY A 18 -15.03 14.48 4.17
N CYS A 19 -14.19 14.94 5.11
CA CYS A 19 -12.81 14.49 5.23
C CYS A 19 -12.71 13.03 5.68
N GLU A 20 -13.58 12.57 6.56
CA GLU A 20 -13.60 11.17 7.02
C GLU A 20 -13.93 10.19 5.88
N THR A 21 -14.83 10.55 4.97
CA THR A 21 -15.22 9.71 3.84
C THR A 21 -14.06 9.49 2.87
N ILE A 22 -13.24 10.50 2.61
CA ILE A 22 -12.07 10.41 1.74
C ILE A 22 -11.00 9.50 2.37
N ASN A 23 -10.76 9.62 3.67
CA ASN A 23 -9.80 8.79 4.39
C ASN A 23 -10.20 7.31 4.39
N LYS A 24 -11.48 6.98 4.54
CA LYS A 24 -11.98 5.61 4.48
C LYS A 24 -11.72 4.93 3.13
N LYS A 25 -11.94 5.63 2.02
CA LYS A 25 -11.68 5.10 0.68
C LYS A 25 -10.19 4.83 0.46
N SER A 26 -9.31 5.69 0.93
CA SER A 26 -7.87 5.52 0.87
C SER A 26 -7.41 4.32 1.70
N ASP A 27 -7.95 4.16 2.92
CA ASP A 27 -7.62 3.04 3.80
C ASP A 27 -8.10 1.71 3.23
N GLU A 28 -9.27 1.65 2.61
CA GLU A 28 -9.79 0.46 1.96
C GLU A 28 -8.91 0.02 0.78
N ALA A 29 -8.42 0.97 -0.03
CA ALA A 29 -7.53 0.69 -1.15
C ALA A 29 -6.20 0.11 -0.66
N VAL A 30 -5.63 0.66 0.42
CA VAL A 30 -4.40 0.15 1.05
C VAL A 30 -4.62 -1.26 1.62
N LYS A 31 -5.74 -1.51 2.28
CA LYS A 31 -6.08 -2.84 2.80
C LYS A 31 -6.20 -3.89 1.71
N LYS A 32 -6.82 -3.56 0.58
CA LYS A 32 -6.93 -4.46 -0.58
C LYS A 32 -5.57 -4.79 -1.16
N GLU A 33 -4.70 -3.80 -1.30
CA GLU A 33 -3.33 -3.96 -1.78
C GLU A 33 -2.54 -4.89 -0.86
N ASN A 34 -2.57 -4.63 0.45
CA ASN A 34 -1.88 -5.44 1.44
C ASN A 34 -2.38 -6.89 1.47
N LYS A 35 -3.70 -7.09 1.36
CA LYS A 35 -4.29 -8.42 1.29
C LYS A 35 -3.84 -9.18 0.05
N LYS A 36 -3.76 -8.52 -1.10
CA LYS A 36 -3.28 -9.10 -2.35
C LYS A 36 -1.83 -9.52 -2.25
N LEU A 37 -0.97 -8.65 -1.69
CA LEU A 37 0.46 -8.94 -1.55
C LEU A 37 0.75 -9.98 -0.47
N SER A 38 -0.05 -10.04 0.60
CA SER A 38 0.14 -11.01 1.68
C SER A 38 -0.06 -12.45 1.22
N GLN A 39 -0.73 -12.69 0.10
CA GLN A 39 -0.90 -14.02 -0.49
C GLN A 39 0.43 -14.64 -0.92
N PHE A 40 1.43 -13.81 -1.20
CA PHE A 40 2.75 -14.29 -1.61
C PHE A 40 3.62 -14.74 -0.44
N ILE A 41 3.30 -14.33 0.80
CA ILE A 41 4.06 -14.73 1.99
C ILE A 41 3.97 -16.24 2.18
N GLY A 42 5.11 -16.90 2.30
CA GLY A 42 5.20 -18.34 2.40
C GLY A 42 5.21 -19.07 1.06
N GLN A 43 5.13 -18.34 -0.05
CA GLN A 43 5.20 -18.89 -1.39
C GLN A 43 6.61 -18.84 -1.95
N PRO A 44 6.98 -19.74 -2.89
CA PRO A 44 8.27 -19.63 -3.58
C PRO A 44 8.37 -18.35 -4.40
N VAL A 45 9.59 -17.84 -4.56
CA VAL A 45 9.84 -16.64 -5.36
C VAL A 45 9.42 -16.82 -6.83
N SER A 46 9.42 -18.05 -7.33
CA SER A 46 8.95 -18.37 -8.69
C SER A 46 7.48 -18.00 -8.88
N GLU A 47 6.63 -18.23 -7.88
CA GLU A 47 5.22 -17.84 -7.92
C GLU A 47 5.05 -16.31 -7.96
N LEU A 48 5.86 -15.59 -7.18
CA LEU A 48 5.87 -14.13 -7.21
C LEU A 48 6.23 -13.60 -8.60
N LYS A 49 7.26 -14.17 -9.23
CA LYS A 49 7.71 -13.76 -10.56
C LYS A 49 6.71 -14.08 -11.67
N ILE A 50 5.92 -15.14 -11.51
CA ILE A 50 4.86 -15.46 -12.47
C ILE A 50 3.79 -14.35 -12.48
N VAL A 51 3.40 -13.86 -11.30
CA VAL A 51 2.35 -12.85 -11.18
C VAL A 51 2.88 -11.44 -11.40
N MET A 52 4.03 -11.10 -10.80
CA MET A 52 4.58 -9.73 -10.82
C MET A 52 5.59 -9.50 -11.95
N GLY A 53 6.07 -10.54 -12.57
CA GLY A 53 7.15 -10.44 -13.54
C GLY A 53 8.53 -10.33 -12.88
N ASN A 54 9.53 -9.92 -13.65
CA ASN A 54 10.87 -9.69 -13.13
C ASN A 54 10.91 -8.39 -12.33
N PRO A 55 11.66 -8.36 -11.22
CA PRO A 55 11.80 -7.12 -10.45
C PRO A 55 12.61 -6.07 -11.22
N ASP A 56 12.31 -4.79 -10.94
CA ASP A 56 13.05 -3.68 -11.54
C ASP A 56 14.47 -3.58 -10.98
N SER A 57 14.65 -3.93 -9.71
CA SER A 57 15.95 -3.97 -9.06
C SER A 57 15.97 -4.99 -7.94
N LYS A 58 17.18 -5.32 -7.49
CA LYS A 58 17.43 -6.25 -6.38
C LYS A 58 18.35 -5.56 -5.37
N ALA A 59 18.13 -5.81 -4.08
CA ALA A 59 18.98 -5.33 -3.01
C ALA A 59 19.13 -6.40 -1.94
N LYS A 60 19.96 -6.13 -0.93
CA LYS A 60 20.05 -6.95 0.27
C LYS A 60 19.50 -6.18 1.46
N SER A 61 18.77 -6.87 2.33
CA SER A 61 18.32 -6.29 3.59
C SER A 61 19.48 -6.24 4.60
N GLU A 62 19.28 -5.56 5.72
CA GLU A 62 20.26 -5.50 6.81
C GLU A 62 20.58 -6.87 7.38
N THR A 63 19.62 -7.80 7.32
CA THR A 63 19.77 -9.18 7.79
C THR A 63 20.39 -10.12 6.76
N GLY A 64 20.72 -9.63 5.55
CA GLY A 64 21.32 -10.40 4.48
C GLY A 64 20.37 -11.11 3.55
N SER A 65 19.06 -11.00 3.75
CA SER A 65 18.06 -11.55 2.82
C SER A 65 17.98 -10.71 1.54
N LYS A 66 17.48 -11.33 0.46
CA LYS A 66 17.29 -10.65 -0.82
C LYS A 66 16.04 -9.77 -0.77
N LEU A 67 16.11 -8.60 -1.40
CA LEU A 67 14.97 -7.73 -1.63
C LEU A 67 14.71 -7.63 -3.12
N LEU A 68 13.50 -7.94 -3.55
CA LEU A 68 13.04 -7.72 -4.91
C LEU A 68 12.20 -6.46 -4.93
N ILE A 69 12.57 -5.51 -5.80
CA ILE A 69 11.97 -4.19 -5.84
C ILE A 69 11.20 -4.02 -7.16
N TYR A 70 9.92 -3.69 -7.04
CA TYR A 70 9.02 -3.43 -8.15
C TYR A 70 8.56 -1.98 -8.06
N ASN A 71 8.79 -1.22 -9.12
CA ASN A 71 8.37 0.17 -9.21
C ASN A 71 7.28 0.31 -10.27
N THR A 72 6.15 0.89 -9.89
CA THR A 72 5.08 1.23 -10.82
C THR A 72 4.67 2.68 -10.60
N LYS A 73 3.89 3.22 -11.52
CA LYS A 73 3.40 4.59 -11.44
C LYS A 73 1.93 4.60 -11.84
N LYS A 74 1.08 5.18 -11.00
CA LYS A 74 -0.35 5.30 -11.25
C LYS A 74 -0.79 6.73 -10.92
N TYR A 75 -1.41 7.39 -11.88
CA TYR A 75 -1.84 8.79 -11.74
C TYR A 75 -0.73 9.73 -11.28
N GLY A 76 0.49 9.53 -11.76
CA GLY A 76 1.65 10.33 -11.35
C GLY A 76 2.23 9.97 -9.99
N ILE A 77 1.62 9.06 -9.25
CA ILE A 77 2.07 8.63 -7.93
C ILE A 77 2.93 7.37 -8.08
N LYS A 78 4.15 7.43 -7.54
CA LYS A 78 5.09 6.31 -7.58
C LYS A 78 4.69 5.26 -6.54
N CYS A 79 4.56 4.02 -7.00
CA CYS A 79 4.33 2.86 -6.13
C CYS A 79 5.60 2.03 -6.09
N LYS A 80 6.11 1.77 -4.90
CA LYS A 80 7.26 0.91 -4.68
C LYS A 80 6.85 -0.27 -3.81
N ARG A 81 7.04 -1.48 -4.33
CA ARG A 81 6.83 -2.74 -3.61
C ARG A 81 8.16 -3.44 -3.42
N LYS A 82 8.46 -3.82 -2.19
CA LYS A 82 9.66 -4.60 -1.86
C LYS A 82 9.25 -5.92 -1.26
N PHE A 83 9.76 -7.01 -1.80
CA PHE A 83 9.52 -8.35 -1.26
C PHE A 83 10.83 -8.90 -0.69
N GLU A 84 10.77 -9.37 0.54
CA GLU A 84 11.91 -9.99 1.21
C GLU A 84 11.91 -11.49 0.95
N ILE A 85 13.02 -12.01 0.46
CA ILE A 85 13.19 -13.41 0.07
C ILE A 85 14.30 -14.02 0.97
N ASN A 86 13.99 -15.14 1.61
CA ASN A 86 14.96 -15.83 2.45
C ASN A 86 15.93 -16.70 1.63
N ASN A 87 16.86 -17.37 2.30
CA ASN A 87 17.87 -18.24 1.66
C ASN A 87 17.25 -19.47 0.97
N ASN A 88 16.03 -19.83 1.34
CA ASN A 88 15.29 -20.96 0.74
C ASN A 88 14.44 -20.52 -0.46
N GLU A 89 14.65 -19.30 -0.96
CA GLU A 89 13.91 -18.73 -2.11
C GLU A 89 12.39 -18.61 -1.84
N MET A 90 12.02 -18.32 -0.59
CA MET A 90 10.64 -18.14 -0.16
C MET A 90 10.39 -16.67 0.19
N VAL A 91 9.20 -16.17 -0.13
CA VAL A 91 8.76 -14.84 0.25
C VAL A 91 8.42 -14.83 1.74
N ILE A 92 9.09 -13.99 2.52
CA ILE A 92 8.91 -13.92 3.98
C ILE A 92 8.28 -12.59 4.42
N GLY A 93 8.22 -11.61 3.56
CA GLY A 93 7.61 -10.32 3.90
C GLY A 93 7.52 -9.39 2.71
N PHE A 94 6.82 -8.29 2.89
CA PHE A 94 6.73 -7.25 1.88
C PHE A 94 6.49 -5.89 2.52
N ILE A 95 6.86 -4.83 1.80
CA ILE A 95 6.55 -3.45 2.13
C ILE A 95 6.06 -2.78 0.84
N SER A 96 4.97 -2.02 0.91
CA SER A 96 4.47 -1.23 -0.21
C SER A 96 4.30 0.23 0.19
N LYS A 97 4.68 1.15 -0.70
CA LYS A 97 4.53 2.59 -0.50
C LYS A 97 3.92 3.21 -1.75
N GLY A 98 2.90 4.04 -1.57
CA GLY A 98 2.23 4.73 -2.66
C GLY A 98 1.39 3.82 -3.55
N CYS A 99 1.06 2.61 -3.11
CA CYS A 99 0.31 1.62 -3.88
C CYS A 99 -1.17 1.64 -3.48
N PHE A 100 -2.05 1.70 -4.46
CA PHE A 100 -3.49 1.66 -4.26
C PHE A 100 -4.22 1.20 -5.52
#